data_6aefbbb4c07384e8ad7e7cadea5eaa53
#
_entry.id   6aefbbb4c07384e8ad7e7cadea5eaa53
#
_cell.length_a   1.000
_cell.length_b   1.000
_cell.length_c   1.000
_cell.angle_alpha   90.00
_cell.angle_beta   90.00
_cell.angle_gamma   90.00
#
_symmetry.space_group_name_H-M   'P 1'
#
loop_
_entity.id
_entity.type
_entity.pdbx_description
1 polymer ?
#
loop_
_entity_poly.entity_id
_entity_poly.type
_entity_poly.pdbx_seq_one_letter_code
_entity_poly.pdbx_strand_id
1 'polypeptide(L)'
;MRSTLLVSALTMASRLLGLVREQLFAALLGAGFFADAFVVAFRIPNLLRDLFAEGALSAAFVPTFTQVETEKGKQAAHELANKVVGALLVLVGALTLLGIVFAKPLVWALAAGFAKEPGKIELTAYLAQLMMPFLLLLSLAAVMMGMLNARGRFGAPAIAPALFNVAAIGVGAGLKLAGCSPETAVVGWSLGTLLGGLLQFGVQVPQVWRDGYRLWPRFSGLWGDPAIRRIARLMAPATIGLAAVQVNIFINTQFASGEPGANAWLNYAFRLMYLPIGIFGVAIATVTASSLARHAANKDVGQVRAGLAQGLRHVAFLTVPSTVGLVVLAQPIIALIYEHGRFKATDTAATAVALMGYSVGLYAYSGVKVAAPAFYALDRSRVPLVASACAVATNLVLNALAHRYLGYVGLALGTSLGAMVNLLILTIAFRSLTRGADRGPGPGQGPGIGGQFAKVCLASVAMGAAVWGAVWAFDRAVGAGGGTSLQLVRVLGGVALGAGVYAAACKGLRVGEMDEVLAAVRRRRARRA
;
A
#
# COMPACT_ATOMS: atom_id res chain seq x y z
N MET A 1 -16.51 -19.17 7.46
CA MET A 1 -15.83 -18.61 8.67
C MET A 1 -14.39 -19.12 8.87
N ARG A 2 -14.09 -20.43 8.82
CA ARG A 2 -12.69 -20.94 9.00
C ARG A 2 -11.71 -20.43 7.93
N SER A 3 -12.09 -20.43 6.67
CA SER A 3 -11.26 -19.91 5.57
C SER A 3 -10.98 -18.40 5.68
N THR A 4 -11.97 -17.61 6.07
CA THR A 4 -11.79 -16.15 6.25
C THR A 4 -10.83 -15.83 7.39
N LEU A 5 -10.95 -16.53 8.52
CA LEU A 5 -10.03 -16.38 9.66
C LEU A 5 -8.60 -16.77 9.28
N LEU A 6 -8.43 -17.87 8.55
CA LEU A 6 -7.12 -18.33 8.08
C LEU A 6 -6.48 -17.30 7.15
N VAL A 7 -7.21 -16.80 6.14
CA VAL A 7 -6.72 -15.77 5.21
C VAL A 7 -6.33 -14.50 5.98
N SER A 8 -7.16 -14.05 6.93
CA SER A 8 -6.85 -12.86 7.75
C SER A 8 -5.60 -13.05 8.59
N ALA A 9 -5.43 -14.22 9.21
CA ALA A 9 -4.24 -14.54 10.02
C ALA A 9 -2.97 -14.59 9.15
N LEU A 10 -3.02 -15.25 7.99
CA LEU A 10 -1.90 -15.32 7.05
C LEU A 10 -1.53 -13.94 6.50
N THR A 11 -2.53 -13.11 6.20
CA THR A 11 -2.30 -11.72 5.74
C THR A 11 -1.63 -10.89 6.84
N MET A 12 -2.07 -11.03 8.10
CA MET A 12 -1.43 -10.33 9.22
C MET A 12 0.00 -10.81 9.45
N ALA A 13 0.24 -12.13 9.43
CA ALA A 13 1.58 -12.71 9.53
C ALA A 13 2.50 -12.19 8.40
N SER A 14 2.00 -12.14 7.17
CA SER A 14 2.75 -11.59 6.03
C SER A 14 3.13 -10.12 6.23
N ARG A 15 2.24 -9.30 6.80
CA ARG A 15 2.54 -7.88 7.10
C ARG A 15 3.62 -7.74 8.19
N LEU A 16 3.56 -8.55 9.24
CA LEU A 16 4.58 -8.56 10.29
C LEU A 16 5.94 -9.01 9.73
N LEU A 17 5.96 -10.09 8.96
CA LEU A 17 7.17 -10.54 8.26
C LEU A 17 7.71 -9.46 7.30
N GLY A 18 6.83 -8.73 6.63
CA GLY A 18 7.22 -7.60 5.80
C GLY A 18 7.94 -6.50 6.59
N LEU A 19 7.50 -6.21 7.81
CA LEU A 19 8.18 -5.24 8.68
C LEU A 19 9.57 -5.74 9.11
N VAL A 20 9.68 -7.01 9.52
CA VAL A 20 10.97 -7.64 9.88
C VAL A 20 11.94 -7.61 8.68
N ARG A 21 11.45 -7.90 7.48
CA ARG A 21 12.24 -7.79 6.25
C ARG A 21 12.79 -6.38 6.05
N GLU A 22 11.97 -5.34 6.22
CA GLU A 22 12.40 -3.95 6.07
C GLU A 22 13.42 -3.53 7.14
N GLN A 23 13.24 -4.00 8.39
CA GLN A 23 14.24 -3.79 9.45
C GLN A 23 15.60 -4.40 9.08
N LEU A 24 15.58 -5.63 8.57
CA LEU A 24 16.81 -6.31 8.16
C LEU A 24 17.47 -5.63 6.96
N PHE A 25 16.67 -5.15 5.99
CA PHE A 25 17.14 -4.36 4.86
C PHE A 25 17.83 -3.07 5.33
N ALA A 26 17.18 -2.32 6.22
CA ALA A 26 17.73 -1.10 6.78
C ALA A 26 19.04 -1.37 7.58
N ALA A 27 19.06 -2.45 8.38
CA ALA A 27 20.24 -2.83 9.13
C ALA A 27 21.44 -3.24 8.26
N LEU A 28 21.19 -3.85 7.09
CA LEU A 28 22.23 -4.28 6.15
C LEU A 28 22.76 -3.13 5.28
N LEU A 29 21.88 -2.28 4.76
CA LEU A 29 22.20 -1.34 3.68
C LEU A 29 22.08 0.13 4.12
N GLY A 30 21.44 0.41 5.27
CA GLY A 30 21.17 1.78 5.70
C GLY A 30 20.15 2.49 4.80
N ALA A 31 20.37 3.78 4.54
CA ALA A 31 19.56 4.62 3.66
C ALA A 31 20.42 5.45 2.69
N GLY A 32 21.58 4.97 2.30
CA GLY A 32 22.50 5.66 1.38
C GLY A 32 22.53 5.04 -0.01
N PHE A 33 23.71 5.11 -0.63
CA PHE A 33 24.00 4.73 -2.00
C PHE A 33 23.39 3.39 -2.43
N PHE A 34 23.63 2.31 -1.66
CA PHE A 34 23.17 0.95 -2.00
C PHE A 34 21.67 0.76 -1.79
N ALA A 35 21.11 1.35 -0.73
CA ALA A 35 19.67 1.29 -0.46
C ALA A 35 18.87 2.06 -1.53
N ASP A 36 19.30 3.26 -1.91
CA ASP A 36 18.73 4.04 -2.99
C ASP A 36 18.75 3.27 -4.31
N ALA A 37 19.92 2.70 -4.66
CA ALA A 37 20.10 1.92 -5.88
C ALA A 37 19.13 0.75 -5.93
N PHE A 38 18.98 -0.01 -4.83
CA PHE A 38 18.02 -1.10 -4.73
C PHE A 38 16.57 -0.63 -4.85
N VAL A 39 16.19 0.44 -4.10
CA VAL A 39 14.82 0.94 -4.09
C VAL A 39 14.37 1.37 -5.50
N VAL A 40 15.24 2.07 -6.23
CA VAL A 40 14.95 2.50 -7.61
C VAL A 40 14.96 1.31 -8.58
N ALA A 41 15.94 0.42 -8.48
CA ALA A 41 16.03 -0.77 -9.31
C ALA A 41 14.78 -1.67 -9.17
N PHE A 42 14.32 -1.91 -7.93
CA PHE A 42 13.15 -2.74 -7.66
C PHE A 42 11.84 -2.07 -8.11
N ARG A 43 11.80 -0.74 -8.20
CA ARG A 43 10.61 -0.04 -8.73
C ARG A 43 10.28 -0.44 -10.16
N ILE A 44 11.27 -0.69 -11.01
CA ILE A 44 11.05 -1.02 -12.43
C ILE A 44 10.19 -2.28 -12.59
N PRO A 45 10.58 -3.47 -12.09
CA PRO A 45 9.73 -4.65 -12.19
C PRO A 45 8.43 -4.51 -11.38
N ASN A 46 8.43 -3.75 -10.30
CA ASN A 46 7.26 -3.57 -9.44
C ASN A 46 6.18 -2.70 -10.08
N LEU A 47 6.56 -1.62 -10.78
CA LEU A 47 5.63 -0.78 -11.56
C LEU A 47 4.92 -1.61 -12.64
N LEU A 48 5.69 -2.42 -13.36
CA LEU A 48 5.14 -3.30 -14.39
C LEU A 48 4.25 -4.40 -13.80
N ARG A 49 4.62 -4.96 -12.64
CA ARG A 49 3.81 -5.93 -11.91
C ARG A 49 2.44 -5.35 -11.55
N ASP A 50 2.39 -4.15 -10.99
CA ASP A 50 1.15 -3.50 -10.57
C ASP A 50 0.24 -3.23 -11.76
N LEU A 51 0.81 -2.90 -12.92
CA LEU A 51 0.05 -2.67 -14.14
C LEU A 51 -0.50 -3.97 -14.75
N PHE A 52 0.30 -5.03 -14.81
CA PHE A 52 -0.01 -6.21 -15.62
C PHE A 52 -0.37 -7.47 -14.81
N ALA A 53 0.13 -7.63 -13.58
CA ALA A 53 0.00 -8.89 -12.86
C ALA A 53 -1.09 -8.90 -11.78
N GLU A 54 -1.16 -7.93 -10.88
CA GLU A 54 -2.02 -8.06 -9.69
C GLU A 54 -3.44 -7.52 -9.86
N GLY A 55 -3.59 -6.30 -10.36
CA GLY A 55 -4.89 -5.64 -10.42
C GLY A 55 -5.72 -6.00 -11.64
N ALA A 56 -5.20 -5.66 -12.83
CA ALA A 56 -5.92 -5.77 -14.09
C ALA A 56 -6.13 -7.24 -14.51
N LEU A 57 -5.09 -8.09 -14.35
CA LEU A 57 -5.17 -9.50 -14.73
C LEU A 57 -6.19 -10.25 -13.86
N SER A 58 -6.12 -10.11 -12.53
CA SER A 58 -7.04 -10.80 -11.62
C SER A 58 -8.50 -10.40 -11.88
N ALA A 59 -8.76 -9.10 -12.08
CA ALA A 59 -10.11 -8.59 -12.36
C ALA A 59 -10.70 -9.09 -13.68
N ALA A 60 -9.85 -9.33 -14.69
CA ALA A 60 -10.28 -9.82 -16.01
C ALA A 60 -10.28 -11.35 -16.12
N PHE A 61 -9.25 -12.00 -15.57
CA PHE A 61 -9.06 -13.44 -15.71
C PHE A 61 -10.02 -14.25 -14.85
N VAL A 62 -10.19 -13.92 -13.56
CA VAL A 62 -11.02 -14.72 -12.64
C VAL A 62 -12.47 -14.88 -13.13
N PRO A 63 -13.20 -13.80 -13.49
CA PRO A 63 -14.57 -13.96 -14.01
C PRO A 63 -14.62 -14.75 -15.32
N THR A 64 -13.66 -14.50 -16.23
CA THR A 64 -13.62 -15.19 -17.53
C THR A 64 -13.31 -16.68 -17.36
N PHE A 65 -12.35 -17.02 -16.49
CA PHE A 65 -12.00 -18.41 -16.17
C PHE A 65 -13.20 -19.14 -15.54
N THR A 66 -13.84 -18.53 -14.53
CA THR A 66 -15.02 -19.10 -13.86
C THR A 66 -16.17 -19.33 -14.85
N GLN A 67 -16.42 -18.37 -15.74
CA GLN A 67 -17.46 -18.51 -16.75
C GLN A 67 -17.16 -19.67 -17.70
N VAL A 68 -15.93 -19.76 -18.22
CA VAL A 68 -15.52 -20.85 -19.13
C VAL A 68 -15.60 -22.21 -18.42
N GLU A 69 -15.18 -22.29 -17.15
CA GLU A 69 -15.27 -23.53 -16.36
C GLU A 69 -16.72 -23.97 -16.17
N THR A 70 -17.63 -23.02 -15.91
CA THR A 70 -19.04 -23.29 -15.67
C THR A 70 -19.78 -23.67 -16.97
N GLU A 71 -19.55 -22.96 -18.08
CA GLU A 71 -20.27 -23.13 -19.34
C GLU A 71 -19.70 -24.26 -20.21
N LYS A 72 -18.36 -24.42 -20.24
CA LYS A 72 -17.65 -25.32 -21.16
C LYS A 72 -16.87 -26.44 -20.47
N GLY A 73 -16.90 -26.46 -19.16
CA GLY A 73 -16.26 -27.47 -18.34
C GLY A 73 -14.78 -27.27 -18.10
N LYS A 74 -14.22 -28.14 -17.26
CA LYS A 74 -12.85 -28.07 -16.74
C LYS A 74 -11.77 -28.09 -17.82
N GLN A 75 -11.96 -28.87 -18.89
CA GLN A 75 -10.97 -29.00 -19.96
C GLN A 75 -10.81 -27.69 -20.74
N ALA A 76 -11.93 -27.02 -21.07
CA ALA A 76 -11.91 -25.72 -21.74
C ALA A 76 -11.28 -24.63 -20.87
N ALA A 77 -11.55 -24.65 -19.56
CA ALA A 77 -10.90 -23.76 -18.59
C ALA A 77 -9.38 -24.01 -18.48
N HIS A 78 -8.96 -25.28 -18.55
CA HIS A 78 -7.54 -25.65 -18.60
C HIS A 78 -6.85 -25.14 -19.86
N GLU A 79 -7.49 -25.30 -21.01
CA GLU A 79 -6.98 -24.75 -22.27
C GLU A 79 -6.87 -23.24 -22.23
N LEU A 80 -7.87 -22.55 -21.68
CA LEU A 80 -7.81 -21.11 -21.47
C LEU A 80 -6.63 -20.71 -20.57
N ALA A 81 -6.44 -21.39 -19.43
CA ALA A 81 -5.32 -21.12 -18.53
C ALA A 81 -3.96 -21.32 -19.24
N ASN A 82 -3.80 -22.37 -20.01
CA ASN A 82 -2.59 -22.63 -20.79
C ASN A 82 -2.32 -21.54 -21.85
N LYS A 83 -3.37 -21.05 -22.53
CA LYS A 83 -3.26 -19.92 -23.45
C LYS A 83 -2.92 -18.62 -22.73
N VAL A 84 -3.53 -18.34 -21.55
CA VAL A 84 -3.19 -17.16 -20.76
C VAL A 84 -1.74 -17.21 -20.29
N VAL A 85 -1.24 -18.37 -19.85
CA VAL A 85 0.18 -18.57 -19.53
C VAL A 85 1.05 -18.31 -20.75
N GLY A 86 0.69 -18.85 -21.94
CA GLY A 86 1.40 -18.58 -23.18
C GLY A 86 1.42 -17.10 -23.56
N ALA A 87 0.28 -16.42 -23.46
CA ALA A 87 0.18 -14.97 -23.73
C ALA A 87 1.02 -14.14 -22.76
N LEU A 88 1.03 -14.49 -21.46
CA LEU A 88 1.87 -13.82 -20.47
C LEU A 88 3.35 -14.06 -20.70
N LEU A 89 3.76 -15.30 -21.06
CA LEU A 89 5.15 -15.58 -21.39
C LEU A 89 5.63 -14.74 -22.58
N VAL A 90 4.79 -14.53 -23.58
CA VAL A 90 5.14 -13.67 -24.72
C VAL A 90 5.17 -12.20 -24.29
N LEU A 91 4.09 -11.68 -23.71
CA LEU A 91 3.97 -10.26 -23.40
C LEU A 91 4.90 -9.83 -22.26
N VAL A 92 4.78 -10.51 -21.12
CA VAL A 92 5.56 -10.17 -19.91
C VAL A 92 7.01 -10.61 -20.07
N GLY A 93 7.26 -11.72 -20.77
CA GLY A 93 8.61 -12.15 -21.15
C GLY A 93 9.30 -11.13 -22.05
N ALA A 94 8.62 -10.60 -23.06
CA ALA A 94 9.14 -9.51 -23.90
C ALA A 94 9.42 -8.24 -23.07
N LEU A 95 8.49 -7.84 -22.19
CA LEU A 95 8.70 -6.72 -21.28
C LEU A 95 9.89 -6.95 -20.33
N THR A 96 10.06 -8.17 -19.83
CA THR A 96 11.20 -8.56 -19.00
C THR A 96 12.51 -8.42 -19.77
N LEU A 97 12.58 -8.95 -21.00
CA LEU A 97 13.76 -8.84 -21.86
C LEU A 97 14.06 -7.38 -22.22
N LEU A 98 13.05 -6.62 -22.62
CA LEU A 98 13.20 -5.18 -22.88
C LEU A 98 13.69 -4.44 -21.63
N GLY A 99 13.15 -4.75 -20.44
CA GLY A 99 13.60 -4.17 -19.18
C GLY A 99 15.05 -4.52 -18.85
N ILE A 100 15.52 -5.72 -19.20
CA ILE A 100 16.93 -6.12 -19.05
C ILE A 100 17.82 -5.34 -20.04
N VAL A 101 17.45 -5.31 -21.31
CA VAL A 101 18.24 -4.66 -22.38
C VAL A 101 18.28 -3.14 -22.16
N PHE A 102 17.16 -2.54 -21.81
CA PHE A 102 17.03 -1.11 -21.61
C PHE A 102 17.12 -0.67 -20.13
N ALA A 103 17.70 -1.49 -19.24
CA ALA A 103 17.79 -1.18 -17.80
C ALA A 103 18.47 0.16 -17.53
N LYS A 104 19.61 0.45 -18.18
CA LYS A 104 20.34 1.71 -17.99
C LYS A 104 19.55 2.94 -18.45
N PRO A 105 18.96 3.00 -19.66
CA PRO A 105 18.02 4.04 -20.06
C PRO A 105 16.82 4.20 -19.13
N LEU A 106 16.23 3.10 -18.64
CA LEU A 106 15.09 3.13 -17.71
C LEU A 106 15.49 3.74 -16.37
N VAL A 107 16.65 3.36 -15.82
CA VAL A 107 17.19 3.95 -14.60
C VAL A 107 17.46 5.44 -14.80
N TRP A 108 18.02 5.81 -15.94
CA TRP A 108 18.25 7.22 -16.27
C TRP A 108 16.95 8.02 -16.32
N ALA A 109 15.89 7.48 -16.91
CA ALA A 109 14.58 8.10 -16.93
C ALA A 109 13.94 8.22 -15.53
N LEU A 110 14.12 7.20 -14.65
CA LEU A 110 13.55 7.17 -13.31
C LEU A 110 14.36 7.97 -12.29
N ALA A 111 15.67 8.06 -12.43
CA ALA A 111 16.59 8.58 -11.43
C ALA A 111 17.82 9.24 -12.04
N ALA A 112 17.64 10.20 -12.94
CA ALA A 112 18.74 10.92 -13.58
C ALA A 112 19.71 11.57 -12.56
N GLY A 113 19.20 11.95 -11.39
CA GLY A 113 20.03 12.52 -10.32
C GLY A 113 21.14 11.61 -9.82
N PHE A 114 21.03 10.28 -10.01
CA PHE A 114 22.07 9.31 -9.65
C PHE A 114 23.35 9.47 -10.47
N ALA A 115 23.30 10.17 -11.61
CA ALA A 115 24.50 10.51 -12.38
C ALA A 115 25.51 11.37 -11.60
N LYS A 116 25.06 12.04 -10.54
CA LYS A 116 25.94 12.83 -9.65
C LYS A 116 26.86 11.95 -8.78
N GLU A 117 26.50 10.68 -8.59
CA GLU A 117 27.26 9.73 -7.78
C GLU A 117 27.89 8.67 -8.72
N PRO A 118 29.21 8.64 -8.88
CA PRO A 118 29.87 7.70 -9.80
C PRO A 118 29.50 6.24 -9.51
N GLY A 119 29.16 5.47 -10.55
CA GLY A 119 28.81 4.05 -10.46
C GLY A 119 27.38 3.75 -9.98
N LYS A 120 26.61 4.72 -9.50
CA LYS A 120 25.26 4.46 -8.94
C LYS A 120 24.25 4.08 -10.02
N ILE A 121 24.31 4.70 -11.20
CA ILE A 121 23.44 4.33 -12.35
C ILE A 121 23.76 2.90 -12.80
N GLU A 122 25.05 2.56 -12.93
CA GLU A 122 25.50 1.25 -13.36
C GLU A 122 25.04 0.16 -12.37
N LEU A 123 25.27 0.37 -11.08
CA LEU A 123 24.78 -0.53 -10.04
C LEU A 123 23.27 -0.68 -10.08
N THR A 124 22.53 0.43 -10.15
CA THR A 124 21.07 0.40 -10.19
C THR A 124 20.54 -0.35 -11.40
N ALA A 125 21.16 -0.15 -12.58
CA ALA A 125 20.83 -0.87 -13.82
C ALA A 125 21.10 -2.37 -13.68
N TYR A 126 22.25 -2.75 -13.13
CA TYR A 126 22.59 -4.15 -12.86
C TYR A 126 21.60 -4.83 -11.91
N LEU A 127 21.25 -4.15 -10.80
CA LEU A 127 20.26 -4.68 -9.87
C LEU A 127 18.86 -4.79 -10.52
N ALA A 128 18.49 -3.83 -11.37
CA ALA A 128 17.23 -3.89 -12.11
C ALA A 128 17.22 -5.09 -13.07
N GLN A 129 18.30 -5.29 -13.85
CA GLN A 129 18.44 -6.46 -14.73
C GLN A 129 18.27 -7.77 -13.96
N LEU A 130 18.93 -7.88 -12.81
CA LEU A 130 18.86 -9.06 -11.95
C LEU A 130 17.44 -9.34 -11.44
N MET A 131 16.68 -8.28 -11.13
CA MET A 131 15.33 -8.40 -10.58
C MET A 131 14.21 -8.42 -11.64
N MET A 132 14.46 -8.12 -12.92
CA MET A 132 13.44 -8.14 -13.96
C MET A 132 12.69 -9.49 -14.09
N PRO A 133 13.32 -10.68 -13.95
CA PRO A 133 12.60 -11.97 -13.99
C PRO A 133 11.52 -12.12 -12.90
N PHE A 134 11.62 -11.37 -11.81
CA PHE A 134 10.59 -11.31 -10.76
C PHE A 134 9.21 -10.93 -11.31
N LEU A 135 9.15 -10.04 -12.31
CA LEU A 135 7.90 -9.64 -12.98
C LEU A 135 7.19 -10.86 -13.60
N LEU A 136 7.94 -11.71 -14.31
CA LEU A 136 7.38 -12.90 -14.95
C LEU A 136 6.87 -13.91 -13.92
N LEU A 137 7.68 -14.18 -12.87
CA LEU A 137 7.30 -15.10 -11.79
C LEU A 137 6.00 -14.68 -11.11
N LEU A 138 5.86 -13.39 -10.80
CA LEU A 138 4.65 -12.88 -10.15
C LEU A 138 3.44 -12.85 -11.09
N SER A 139 3.63 -12.59 -12.37
CA SER A 139 2.53 -12.66 -13.34
C SER A 139 1.98 -14.09 -13.48
N LEU A 140 2.85 -15.08 -13.50
CA LEU A 140 2.45 -16.50 -13.49
C LEU A 140 1.79 -16.88 -12.15
N ALA A 141 2.32 -16.41 -11.03
CA ALA A 141 1.71 -16.61 -9.71
C ALA A 141 0.30 -16.00 -9.63
N ALA A 142 0.05 -14.85 -10.26
CA ALA A 142 -1.26 -14.20 -10.30
C ALA A 142 -2.30 -15.03 -11.09
N VAL A 143 -1.91 -15.71 -12.17
CA VAL A 143 -2.80 -16.65 -12.89
C VAL A 143 -3.18 -17.81 -11.98
N MET A 144 -2.20 -18.45 -11.33
CA MET A 144 -2.46 -19.55 -10.39
C MET A 144 -3.36 -19.11 -9.24
N MET A 145 -3.08 -17.95 -8.64
CA MET A 145 -3.92 -17.34 -7.62
C MET A 145 -5.36 -17.15 -8.13
N GLY A 146 -5.53 -16.65 -9.35
CA GLY A 146 -6.84 -16.46 -9.99
C GLY A 146 -7.60 -17.78 -10.12
N MET A 147 -6.95 -18.84 -10.61
CA MET A 147 -7.53 -20.18 -10.73
C MET A 147 -7.93 -20.77 -9.37
N LEU A 148 -7.05 -20.67 -8.38
CA LEU A 148 -7.30 -21.17 -7.02
C LEU A 148 -8.44 -20.40 -6.33
N ASN A 149 -8.48 -19.09 -6.47
CA ASN A 149 -9.54 -18.23 -5.92
C ASN A 149 -10.91 -18.54 -6.59
N ALA A 150 -10.95 -18.73 -7.89
CA ALA A 150 -12.17 -19.12 -8.62
C ALA A 150 -12.76 -20.44 -8.08
N ARG A 151 -11.93 -21.32 -7.56
CA ARG A 151 -12.32 -22.62 -6.98
C ARG A 151 -12.45 -22.60 -5.43
N GLY A 152 -12.42 -21.42 -4.81
CA GLY A 152 -12.52 -21.28 -3.36
C GLY A 152 -11.29 -21.79 -2.58
N ARG A 153 -10.13 -21.93 -3.23
CA ARG A 153 -8.87 -22.38 -2.64
C ARG A 153 -7.99 -21.21 -2.26
N PHE A 154 -8.22 -20.60 -1.12
CA PHE A 154 -7.55 -19.37 -0.70
C PHE A 154 -6.25 -19.58 0.08
N GLY A 155 -5.93 -20.81 0.53
CA GLY A 155 -4.79 -21.09 1.42
C GLY A 155 -3.44 -20.80 0.79
N ALA A 156 -3.12 -21.45 -0.36
CA ALA A 156 -1.86 -21.25 -1.05
C ALA A 156 -1.66 -19.79 -1.54
N PRO A 157 -2.67 -19.11 -2.13
CA PRO A 157 -2.59 -17.69 -2.42
C PRO A 157 -2.31 -16.80 -1.19
N ALA A 158 -2.92 -17.10 -0.05
CA ALA A 158 -2.78 -16.29 1.15
C ALA A 158 -1.39 -16.42 1.82
N ILE A 159 -0.74 -17.59 1.71
CA ILE A 159 0.60 -17.80 2.28
C ILE A 159 1.73 -17.31 1.35
N ALA A 160 1.48 -17.20 0.05
CA ALA A 160 2.49 -16.86 -0.95
C ALA A 160 3.25 -15.56 -0.64
N PRO A 161 2.61 -14.43 -0.26
CA PRO A 161 3.34 -13.22 0.13
C PRO A 161 4.15 -13.37 1.41
N ALA A 162 3.75 -14.27 2.33
CA ALA A 162 4.53 -14.55 3.54
C ALA A 162 5.84 -15.27 3.19
N LEU A 163 5.80 -16.24 2.27
CA LEU A 163 6.99 -16.95 1.79
C LEU A 163 7.98 -16.02 1.07
N PHE A 164 7.50 -15.05 0.33
CA PHE A 164 8.35 -13.98 -0.22
C PHE A 164 9.15 -13.28 0.89
N ASN A 165 8.48 -12.89 1.96
CA ASN A 165 9.15 -12.24 3.08
C ASN A 165 10.12 -13.19 3.81
N VAL A 166 9.75 -14.45 4.00
CA VAL A 166 10.62 -15.47 4.62
C VAL A 166 11.89 -15.67 3.80
N ALA A 167 11.79 -15.77 2.48
CA ALA A 167 12.96 -15.88 1.59
C ALA A 167 13.91 -14.69 1.74
N ALA A 168 13.36 -13.48 1.66
CA ALA A 168 14.15 -12.25 1.77
C ALA A 168 14.79 -12.10 3.17
N ILE A 169 14.07 -12.47 4.24
CA ILE A 169 14.61 -12.49 5.61
C ILE A 169 15.72 -13.54 5.72
N GLY A 170 15.52 -14.76 5.20
CA GLY A 170 16.51 -15.83 5.27
C GLY A 170 17.81 -15.46 4.55
N VAL A 171 17.71 -14.92 3.33
CA VAL A 171 18.88 -14.42 2.59
C VAL A 171 19.53 -13.26 3.32
N GLY A 172 18.76 -12.28 3.77
CA GLY A 172 19.30 -11.12 4.49
C GLY A 172 19.98 -11.50 5.81
N ALA A 173 19.41 -12.43 6.57
CA ALA A 173 20.03 -12.95 7.79
C ALA A 173 21.35 -13.66 7.47
N GLY A 174 21.40 -14.49 6.42
CA GLY A 174 22.62 -15.13 5.95
C GLY A 174 23.71 -14.12 5.57
N LEU A 175 23.37 -13.08 4.81
CA LEU A 175 24.29 -12.01 4.41
C LEU A 175 24.84 -11.24 5.64
N LYS A 176 23.98 -10.99 6.64
CA LYS A 176 24.37 -10.32 7.88
C LYS A 176 25.33 -11.18 8.71
N LEU A 177 25.02 -12.48 8.86
CA LEU A 177 25.85 -13.43 9.59
C LEU A 177 27.20 -13.64 8.92
N ALA A 178 27.24 -13.65 7.58
CA ALA A 178 28.46 -13.75 6.81
C ALA A 178 29.31 -12.47 6.80
N GLY A 179 28.85 -11.37 7.42
CA GLY A 179 29.58 -10.10 7.48
C GLY A 179 29.82 -9.46 6.10
N CYS A 180 28.92 -9.69 5.13
CA CYS A 180 29.10 -9.22 3.76
C CYS A 180 29.24 -7.69 3.66
N SER A 181 30.05 -7.24 2.65
CA SER A 181 30.13 -5.83 2.30
C SER A 181 28.76 -5.30 1.81
N PRO A 182 28.48 -3.98 1.86
CA PRO A 182 27.21 -3.43 1.37
C PRO A 182 26.94 -3.75 -0.09
N GLU A 183 27.99 -3.77 -0.90
CA GLU A 183 27.91 -4.10 -2.32
C GLU A 183 27.46 -5.55 -2.54
N THR A 184 28.10 -6.50 -1.86
CA THR A 184 27.68 -7.91 -1.88
C THR A 184 26.29 -8.09 -1.28
N ALA A 185 25.97 -7.35 -0.22
CA ALA A 185 24.69 -7.44 0.45
C ALA A 185 23.53 -6.95 -0.43
N VAL A 186 23.71 -5.89 -1.21
CA VAL A 186 22.64 -5.40 -2.10
C VAL A 186 22.37 -6.34 -3.27
N VAL A 187 23.41 -6.96 -3.82
CA VAL A 187 23.27 -7.98 -4.86
C VAL A 187 22.60 -9.23 -4.28
N GLY A 188 23.08 -9.74 -3.15
CA GLY A 188 22.48 -10.88 -2.46
C GLY A 188 21.02 -10.63 -2.08
N TRP A 189 20.68 -9.42 -1.62
CA TRP A 189 19.29 -9.03 -1.33
C TRP A 189 18.41 -9.04 -2.59
N SER A 190 18.95 -8.60 -3.72
CA SER A 190 18.25 -8.65 -5.02
C SER A 190 17.98 -10.09 -5.47
N LEU A 191 18.94 -11.00 -5.27
CA LEU A 191 18.75 -12.45 -5.47
C LEU A 191 17.71 -13.02 -4.50
N GLY A 192 17.72 -12.58 -3.23
CA GLY A 192 16.72 -12.95 -2.23
C GLY A 192 15.31 -12.51 -2.63
N THR A 193 15.19 -11.35 -3.27
CA THR A 193 13.93 -10.87 -3.83
C THR A 193 13.43 -11.78 -4.96
N LEU A 194 14.32 -12.19 -5.85
CA LEU A 194 14.01 -13.13 -6.94
C LEU A 194 13.62 -14.50 -6.40
N LEU A 195 14.36 -15.03 -5.41
CA LEU A 195 14.03 -16.28 -4.71
C LEU A 195 12.64 -16.18 -4.05
N GLY A 196 12.33 -15.05 -3.44
CA GLY A 196 11.01 -14.78 -2.87
C GLY A 196 9.89 -14.87 -3.91
N GLY A 197 10.11 -14.31 -5.10
CA GLY A 197 9.18 -14.45 -6.25
C GLY A 197 9.01 -15.90 -6.68
N LEU A 198 10.11 -16.66 -6.73
CA LEU A 198 10.08 -18.07 -7.07
C LEU A 198 9.30 -18.91 -6.06
N LEU A 199 9.48 -18.66 -4.75
CA LEU A 199 8.71 -19.34 -3.70
C LEU A 199 7.25 -18.94 -3.72
N GLN A 200 6.94 -17.67 -3.99
CA GLN A 200 5.56 -17.18 -4.14
C GLN A 200 4.82 -17.84 -5.31
N PHE A 201 5.50 -18.08 -6.41
CA PHE A 201 4.99 -18.85 -7.54
C PHE A 201 4.91 -20.34 -7.16
N GLY A 202 6.01 -20.92 -6.67
CA GLY A 202 6.17 -22.36 -6.45
C GLY A 202 5.18 -22.95 -5.43
N VAL A 203 4.81 -22.22 -4.37
CA VAL A 203 3.87 -22.69 -3.35
C VAL A 203 2.46 -22.96 -3.90
N GLN A 204 2.09 -22.32 -5.00
CA GLN A 204 0.79 -22.48 -5.62
C GLN A 204 0.73 -23.67 -6.58
N VAL A 205 1.88 -24.07 -7.16
CA VAL A 205 1.99 -25.15 -8.15
C VAL A 205 1.39 -26.48 -7.65
N PRO A 206 1.74 -27.00 -6.44
CA PRO A 206 1.21 -28.26 -5.98
C PRO A 206 -0.30 -28.28 -5.84
N GLN A 207 -0.91 -27.14 -5.44
CA GLN A 207 -2.36 -27.04 -5.30
C GLN A 207 -3.07 -27.00 -6.65
N VAL A 208 -2.52 -26.28 -7.62
CA VAL A 208 -3.01 -26.25 -9.01
C VAL A 208 -2.95 -27.65 -9.63
N TRP A 209 -1.86 -28.39 -9.40
CA TRP A 209 -1.71 -29.78 -9.88
C TRP A 209 -2.70 -30.75 -9.20
N ARG A 210 -2.90 -30.63 -7.89
CA ARG A 210 -3.90 -31.44 -7.16
C ARG A 210 -5.32 -31.20 -7.67
N ASP A 211 -5.60 -29.98 -8.12
CA ASP A 211 -6.88 -29.64 -8.74
C ASP A 211 -6.98 -30.16 -10.20
N GLY A 212 -5.91 -30.80 -10.70
CA GLY A 212 -5.84 -31.45 -12.01
C GLY A 212 -5.48 -30.50 -13.17
N TYR A 213 -4.94 -29.33 -12.85
CA TYR A 213 -4.45 -28.40 -13.87
C TYR A 213 -2.92 -28.50 -13.97
N ARG A 214 -2.43 -29.07 -15.07
CA ARG A 214 -1.01 -29.05 -15.44
C ARG A 214 -0.81 -27.91 -16.43
N LEU A 215 -0.34 -26.76 -15.93
CA LEU A 215 -0.12 -25.59 -16.76
C LEU A 215 1.06 -25.82 -17.71
N TRP A 216 0.75 -25.76 -19.01
CA TRP A 216 1.74 -25.82 -20.08
C TRP A 216 1.46 -24.68 -21.06
N PRO A 217 2.45 -23.85 -21.37
CA PRO A 217 2.23 -22.70 -22.24
C PRO A 217 1.74 -23.12 -23.62
N ARG A 218 0.63 -22.53 -24.06
CA ARG A 218 0.08 -22.76 -25.39
C ARG A 218 0.12 -21.46 -26.17
N PHE A 219 0.89 -21.46 -27.25
CA PHE A 219 1.09 -20.27 -28.08
C PHE A 219 0.19 -20.23 -29.32
N SER A 220 -0.40 -21.37 -29.69
CA SER A 220 -1.28 -21.46 -30.87
C SER A 220 -2.65 -20.84 -30.60
N GLY A 221 -3.14 -20.04 -31.55
CA GLY A 221 -4.49 -19.48 -31.53
C GLY A 221 -4.74 -18.39 -30.48
N LEU A 222 -3.70 -17.76 -29.92
CA LEU A 222 -3.82 -16.72 -28.88
C LEU A 222 -4.67 -15.54 -29.34
N TRP A 223 -4.36 -14.99 -30.51
CA TRP A 223 -5.01 -13.77 -31.03
C TRP A 223 -6.43 -14.04 -31.59
N GLY A 224 -6.75 -15.30 -31.89
CA GLY A 224 -8.06 -15.74 -32.38
C GLY A 224 -9.06 -16.05 -31.28
N ASP A 225 -8.61 -16.32 -30.04
CA ASP A 225 -9.45 -16.80 -28.95
C ASP A 225 -10.34 -15.68 -28.36
N PRO A 226 -11.68 -15.84 -28.38
CA PRO A 226 -12.59 -14.83 -27.84
C PRO A 226 -12.38 -14.55 -26.34
N ALA A 227 -12.00 -15.56 -25.54
CA ALA A 227 -11.76 -15.41 -24.11
C ALA A 227 -10.49 -14.61 -23.83
N ILE A 228 -9.42 -14.83 -24.61
CA ILE A 228 -8.18 -14.03 -24.52
C ILE A 228 -8.46 -12.57 -24.90
N ARG A 229 -9.19 -12.33 -25.99
CA ARG A 229 -9.60 -10.97 -26.39
C ARG A 229 -10.45 -10.29 -25.33
N ARG A 230 -11.34 -11.03 -24.66
CA ARG A 230 -12.16 -10.53 -23.56
C ARG A 230 -11.29 -10.12 -22.37
N ILE A 231 -10.33 -10.97 -21.97
CA ILE A 231 -9.38 -10.67 -20.89
C ILE A 231 -8.61 -9.40 -21.24
N ALA A 232 -8.03 -9.31 -22.43
CA ALA A 232 -7.28 -8.12 -22.87
C ALA A 232 -8.13 -6.84 -22.86
N ARG A 233 -9.40 -6.93 -23.33
CA ARG A 233 -10.34 -5.79 -23.35
C ARG A 233 -10.72 -5.33 -21.95
N LEU A 234 -10.87 -6.26 -21.00
CA LEU A 234 -11.16 -5.92 -19.60
C LEU A 234 -9.92 -5.37 -18.87
N MET A 235 -8.72 -5.85 -19.21
CA MET A 235 -7.47 -5.37 -18.63
C MET A 235 -7.13 -3.94 -19.04
N ALA A 236 -7.35 -3.55 -20.29
CA ALA A 236 -6.90 -2.28 -20.84
C ALA A 236 -7.40 -1.05 -20.03
N PRO A 237 -8.70 -0.89 -19.70
CA PRO A 237 -9.17 0.23 -18.88
C PRO A 237 -8.61 0.19 -17.45
N ALA A 238 -8.48 -1.01 -16.85
CA ALA A 238 -7.93 -1.16 -15.51
C ALA A 238 -6.46 -0.75 -15.46
N THR A 239 -5.67 -1.15 -16.46
CA THR A 239 -4.26 -0.76 -16.60
C THR A 239 -4.09 0.75 -16.75
N ILE A 240 -4.92 1.40 -17.57
CA ILE A 240 -4.91 2.86 -17.72
C ILE A 240 -5.21 3.56 -16.39
N GLY A 241 -6.20 3.06 -15.63
CA GLY A 241 -6.52 3.60 -14.31
C GLY A 241 -5.36 3.50 -13.31
N LEU A 242 -4.63 2.38 -13.33
CA LEU A 242 -3.45 2.17 -12.48
C LEU A 242 -2.24 2.99 -12.94
N ALA A 243 -2.11 3.27 -14.24
CA ALA A 243 -0.98 4.01 -14.80
C ALA A 243 -0.83 5.41 -14.18
N ALA A 244 -1.93 6.08 -13.85
CA ALA A 244 -1.88 7.41 -13.20
C ALA A 244 -1.14 7.37 -11.84
N VAL A 245 -1.35 6.31 -11.05
CA VAL A 245 -0.63 6.13 -9.77
C VAL A 245 0.86 5.88 -10.03
N GLN A 246 1.18 5.09 -11.05
CA GLN A 246 2.57 4.79 -11.41
C GLN A 246 3.33 6.01 -11.92
N VAL A 247 2.66 6.91 -12.66
CA VAL A 247 3.23 8.20 -13.07
C VAL A 247 3.61 9.04 -11.84
N ASN A 248 2.77 9.07 -10.81
CA ASN A 248 3.09 9.79 -9.57
C ASN A 248 4.35 9.21 -8.89
N ILE A 249 4.46 7.88 -8.80
CA ILE A 249 5.63 7.20 -8.22
C ILE A 249 6.88 7.48 -9.05
N PHE A 250 6.77 7.47 -10.39
CA PHE A 250 7.85 7.81 -11.31
C PHE A 250 8.38 9.22 -11.04
N ILE A 251 7.48 10.21 -11.01
CA ILE A 251 7.82 11.62 -10.78
C ILE A 251 8.52 11.80 -9.44
N ASN A 252 7.96 11.24 -8.36
CA ASN A 252 8.56 11.35 -7.04
C ASN A 252 9.96 10.72 -6.98
N THR A 253 10.17 9.58 -7.67
CA THR A 253 11.48 8.92 -7.74
C THR A 253 12.52 9.78 -8.46
N GLN A 254 12.12 10.38 -9.57
CA GLN A 254 12.97 11.25 -10.38
C GLN A 254 13.46 12.47 -9.56
N PHE A 255 12.53 13.17 -8.90
CA PHE A 255 12.91 14.30 -8.03
C PHE A 255 13.77 13.86 -6.85
N ALA A 256 13.40 12.77 -6.15
CA ALA A 256 14.15 12.26 -5.01
C ALA A 256 15.58 11.81 -5.37
N SER A 257 15.81 11.40 -6.62
CA SER A 257 17.15 10.96 -7.07
C SER A 257 18.22 12.07 -7.03
N GLY A 258 17.79 13.33 -6.98
CA GLY A 258 18.69 14.48 -6.86
C GLY A 258 19.40 14.61 -5.52
N GLU A 259 18.92 13.95 -4.46
CA GLU A 259 19.45 13.99 -3.10
C GLU A 259 19.87 12.59 -2.65
N PRO A 260 21.12 12.39 -2.19
CA PRO A 260 21.60 11.10 -1.67
C PRO A 260 20.79 10.62 -0.47
N GLY A 261 20.29 9.39 -0.50
CA GLY A 261 19.47 8.77 0.55
C GLY A 261 17.97 9.08 0.48
N ALA A 262 17.54 10.07 -0.31
CA ALA A 262 16.15 10.52 -0.31
C ALA A 262 15.16 9.44 -0.80
N ASN A 263 15.52 8.64 -1.81
CA ASN A 263 14.66 7.56 -2.27
C ASN A 263 14.44 6.49 -1.18
N ALA A 264 15.49 6.18 -0.41
CA ALA A 264 15.40 5.24 0.70
C ALA A 264 14.59 5.83 1.87
N TRP A 265 14.87 7.08 2.32
CA TRP A 265 14.14 7.73 3.42
C TRP A 265 12.64 7.83 3.11
N LEU A 266 12.28 8.28 1.91
CA LEU A 266 10.88 8.36 1.46
C LEU A 266 10.23 6.98 1.42
N ASN A 267 10.94 5.93 0.98
CA ASN A 267 10.42 4.56 0.94
C ASN A 267 10.14 4.02 2.34
N TYR A 268 11.08 4.16 3.29
CA TYR A 268 10.89 3.74 4.69
C TYR A 268 9.74 4.49 5.36
N ALA A 269 9.69 5.81 5.19
CA ALA A 269 8.64 6.66 5.75
C ALA A 269 7.25 6.28 5.20
N PHE A 270 7.13 6.11 3.87
CA PHE A 270 5.86 5.76 3.23
C PHE A 270 5.32 4.41 3.71
N ARG A 271 6.19 3.41 3.91
CA ARG A 271 5.79 2.09 4.43
C ARG A 271 5.17 2.18 5.82
N LEU A 272 5.75 2.99 6.71
CA LEU A 272 5.19 3.19 8.05
C LEU A 272 3.88 3.96 8.03
N MET A 273 3.79 5.03 7.23
CA MET A 273 2.55 5.77 7.02
C MET A 273 1.43 4.87 6.45
N TYR A 274 1.79 3.87 5.62
CA TYR A 274 0.81 2.96 5.03
C TYR A 274 0.23 1.94 6.03
N LEU A 275 0.84 1.71 7.20
CA LEU A 275 0.32 0.78 8.21
C LEU A 275 -1.07 1.20 8.74
N PRO A 276 -1.29 2.43 9.24
CA PRO A 276 -2.63 2.87 9.64
C PRO A 276 -3.65 2.85 8.49
N ILE A 277 -3.24 3.18 7.26
CA ILE A 277 -4.11 3.10 6.07
C ILE A 277 -4.57 1.66 5.87
N GLY A 278 -3.64 0.71 5.94
CA GLY A 278 -3.92 -0.72 5.76
C GLY A 278 -4.81 -1.31 6.85
N ILE A 279 -4.66 -0.86 8.09
CA ILE A 279 -5.44 -1.35 9.24
C ILE A 279 -6.83 -0.70 9.27
N PHE A 280 -6.91 0.62 9.19
CA PHE A 280 -8.14 1.38 9.39
C PHE A 280 -8.81 1.74 8.07
N GLY A 281 -8.06 2.36 7.16
CA GLY A 281 -8.59 2.88 5.90
C GLY A 281 -9.21 1.79 5.03
N VAL A 282 -8.48 0.69 4.82
CA VAL A 282 -8.94 -0.44 4.00
C VAL A 282 -10.12 -1.16 4.64
N ALA A 283 -10.09 -1.39 5.97
CA ALA A 283 -11.18 -2.08 6.67
C ALA A 283 -12.50 -1.28 6.58
N ILE A 284 -12.45 0.03 6.87
CA ILE A 284 -13.61 0.91 6.77
C ILE A 284 -14.10 1.01 5.32
N ALA A 285 -13.18 1.15 4.36
CA ALA A 285 -13.52 1.23 2.94
C ALA A 285 -14.28 -0.02 2.46
N THR A 286 -13.83 -1.21 2.84
CA THR A 286 -14.47 -2.48 2.45
C THR A 286 -15.91 -2.58 2.98
N VAL A 287 -16.11 -2.27 4.28
CA VAL A 287 -17.44 -2.32 4.89
C VAL A 287 -18.35 -1.25 4.29
N THR A 288 -17.84 -0.03 4.14
CA THR A 288 -18.61 1.08 3.57
C THR A 288 -18.98 0.82 2.12
N ALA A 289 -18.04 0.35 1.28
CA ALA A 289 -18.30 0.06 -0.13
C ALA A 289 -19.42 -0.97 -0.32
N SER A 290 -19.46 -2.04 0.48
CA SER A 290 -20.51 -3.06 0.40
C SER A 290 -21.89 -2.51 0.80
N SER A 291 -21.95 -1.61 1.77
CA SER A 291 -23.17 -0.91 2.18
C SER A 291 -23.65 0.06 1.09
N LEU A 292 -22.73 0.88 0.57
CA LEU A 292 -23.03 1.85 -0.49
C LEU A 292 -23.56 1.17 -1.76
N ALA A 293 -22.96 0.04 -2.17
CA ALA A 293 -23.42 -0.72 -3.33
C ALA A 293 -24.86 -1.22 -3.17
N ARG A 294 -25.24 -1.70 -1.98
CA ARG A 294 -26.62 -2.13 -1.69
C ARG A 294 -27.62 -0.96 -1.75
N HIS A 295 -27.31 0.19 -1.16
CA HIS A 295 -28.17 1.35 -1.19
C HIS A 295 -28.28 1.96 -2.59
N ALA A 296 -27.19 1.97 -3.35
CA ALA A 296 -27.19 2.41 -4.75
C ALA A 296 -28.04 1.49 -5.64
N ALA A 297 -27.98 0.15 -5.46
CA ALA A 297 -28.83 -0.81 -6.18
C ALA A 297 -30.32 -0.55 -5.93
N ASN A 298 -30.68 -0.12 -4.71
CA ASN A 298 -32.03 0.27 -4.34
C ASN A 298 -32.39 1.72 -4.76
N LYS A 299 -31.50 2.41 -5.48
CA LYS A 299 -31.66 3.82 -5.89
C LYS A 299 -31.86 4.80 -4.73
N ASP A 300 -31.47 4.42 -3.52
CA ASP A 300 -31.57 5.27 -2.31
C ASP A 300 -30.34 6.15 -2.15
N VAL A 301 -30.33 7.27 -2.88
CA VAL A 301 -29.23 8.24 -2.86
C VAL A 301 -29.06 8.87 -1.48
N GLY A 302 -30.14 9.01 -0.70
CA GLY A 302 -30.11 9.52 0.66
C GLY A 302 -29.27 8.64 1.59
N GLN A 303 -29.49 7.31 1.54
CA GLN A 303 -28.70 6.35 2.31
C GLN A 303 -27.25 6.21 1.79
N VAL A 304 -27.02 6.35 0.48
CA VAL A 304 -25.65 6.42 -0.06
C VAL A 304 -24.91 7.61 0.52
N ARG A 305 -25.57 8.77 0.62
CA ARG A 305 -25.00 9.99 1.22
C ARG A 305 -24.71 9.81 2.71
N ALA A 306 -25.66 9.26 3.47
CA ALA A 306 -25.49 8.99 4.89
C ALA A 306 -24.35 7.99 5.15
N GLY A 307 -24.30 6.90 4.39
CA GLY A 307 -23.25 5.87 4.48
C GLY A 307 -21.85 6.40 4.17
N LEU A 308 -21.70 7.22 3.12
CA LEU A 308 -20.42 7.86 2.83
C LEU A 308 -19.99 8.82 3.94
N ALA A 309 -20.92 9.65 4.45
CA ALA A 309 -20.65 10.57 5.53
C ALA A 309 -20.21 9.83 6.81
N GLN A 310 -20.86 8.73 7.15
CA GLN A 310 -20.48 7.87 8.26
C GLN A 310 -19.11 7.23 8.06
N GLY A 311 -18.84 6.68 6.87
CA GLY A 311 -17.53 6.10 6.52
C GLY A 311 -16.39 7.12 6.67
N LEU A 312 -16.57 8.35 6.18
CA LEU A 312 -15.58 9.42 6.31
C LEU A 312 -15.37 9.86 7.76
N ARG A 313 -16.42 9.87 8.59
CA ARG A 313 -16.30 10.14 10.03
C ARG A 313 -15.50 9.06 10.75
N HIS A 314 -15.78 7.77 10.49
CA HIS A 314 -15.01 6.67 11.07
C HIS A 314 -13.53 6.72 10.65
N VAL A 315 -13.27 7.06 9.39
CA VAL A 315 -11.88 7.27 8.92
C VAL A 315 -11.23 8.41 9.70
N ALA A 316 -11.89 9.57 9.83
CA ALA A 316 -11.35 10.70 10.58
C ALA A 316 -11.06 10.33 12.04
N PHE A 317 -12.00 9.65 12.71
CA PHE A 317 -11.88 9.22 14.10
C PHE A 317 -10.64 8.38 14.38
N LEU A 318 -10.18 7.55 13.41
CA LEU A 318 -9.01 6.69 13.57
C LEU A 318 -7.74 7.28 12.96
N THR A 319 -7.84 7.97 11.81
CA THR A 319 -6.64 8.42 11.09
C THR A 319 -6.12 9.77 11.54
N VAL A 320 -6.97 10.68 12.03
CA VAL A 320 -6.51 11.98 12.55
C VAL A 320 -5.63 11.81 13.80
N PRO A 321 -6.05 11.05 14.85
CA PRO A 321 -5.14 10.78 15.97
C PRO A 321 -3.90 9.99 15.54
N SER A 322 -4.02 9.06 14.57
CA SER A 322 -2.85 8.36 14.01
C SER A 322 -1.87 9.33 13.33
N THR A 323 -2.36 10.34 12.61
CA THR A 323 -1.52 11.41 12.04
C THR A 323 -0.73 12.12 13.13
N VAL A 324 -1.42 12.61 14.17
CA VAL A 324 -0.77 13.33 15.26
C VAL A 324 0.23 12.43 16.01
N GLY A 325 -0.15 11.18 16.27
CA GLY A 325 0.72 10.19 16.90
C GLY A 325 1.99 9.91 16.07
N LEU A 326 1.83 9.72 14.75
CA LEU A 326 2.98 9.52 13.84
C LEU A 326 3.87 10.75 13.74
N VAL A 327 3.31 11.96 13.81
CA VAL A 327 4.12 13.21 13.80
C VAL A 327 4.91 13.35 15.10
N VAL A 328 4.25 13.18 16.24
CA VAL A 328 4.89 13.37 17.56
C VAL A 328 5.91 12.26 17.86
N LEU A 329 5.59 11.02 17.49
CA LEU A 329 6.43 9.85 17.73
C LEU A 329 7.29 9.47 16.52
N ALA A 330 7.40 10.31 15.48
CA ALA A 330 8.10 9.97 14.24
C ALA A 330 9.52 9.47 14.51
N GLN A 331 10.32 10.27 15.22
CA GLN A 331 11.71 9.94 15.49
C GLN A 331 11.87 8.69 16.38
N PRO A 332 11.17 8.54 17.52
CA PRO A 332 11.21 7.30 18.31
C PRO A 332 10.77 6.06 17.55
N ILE A 333 9.73 6.16 16.70
CA ILE A 333 9.24 5.04 15.88
C ILE A 333 10.28 4.61 14.86
N ILE A 334 10.87 5.58 14.12
CA ILE A 334 11.92 5.30 13.14
C ILE A 334 13.14 4.70 13.82
N ALA A 335 13.58 5.28 14.95
CA ALA A 335 14.71 4.77 15.71
C ALA A 335 14.46 3.32 16.19
N LEU A 336 13.31 3.05 16.78
CA LEU A 336 12.94 1.71 17.25
C LEU A 336 12.96 0.68 16.12
N ILE A 337 12.46 1.05 14.95
CA ILE A 337 12.25 0.10 13.84
C ILE A 337 13.52 -0.04 12.99
N TYR A 338 14.19 1.05 12.64
CA TYR A 338 15.22 1.04 11.61
C TYR A 338 16.64 1.38 12.09
N GLU A 339 16.83 2.09 13.24
CA GLU A 339 18.14 2.52 13.70
C GLU A 339 18.97 1.35 14.24
N HIS A 340 19.32 0.44 13.33
CA HIS A 340 20.12 -0.73 13.62
C HIS A 340 21.18 -0.94 12.52
N GLY A 341 22.36 -1.40 12.91
CA GLY A 341 23.43 -1.73 11.96
C GLY A 341 23.90 -0.50 11.18
N ARG A 342 23.64 -0.46 9.88
CA ARG A 342 24.09 0.64 8.99
C ARG A 342 23.13 1.82 8.89
N PHE A 343 21.92 1.70 9.40
CA PHE A 343 20.97 2.81 9.47
C PHE A 343 21.31 3.68 10.67
N LYS A 344 21.74 4.91 10.43
CA LYS A 344 22.29 5.83 11.43
C LYS A 344 21.25 6.81 11.96
N ALA A 345 21.57 7.51 13.05
CA ALA A 345 20.72 8.55 13.63
C ALA A 345 20.41 9.70 12.63
N THR A 346 21.32 9.99 11.69
CA THR A 346 21.08 10.94 10.59
C THR A 346 19.97 10.46 9.66
N ASP A 347 19.94 9.16 9.35
CA ASP A 347 18.88 8.55 8.53
C ASP A 347 17.56 8.52 9.29
N THR A 348 17.63 8.30 10.62
CA THR A 348 16.48 8.39 11.52
C THR A 348 15.83 9.76 11.45
N ALA A 349 16.61 10.83 11.60
CA ALA A 349 16.11 12.20 11.53
C ALA A 349 15.49 12.52 10.17
N ALA A 350 16.19 12.18 9.08
CA ALA A 350 15.71 12.41 7.72
C ALA A 350 14.41 11.62 7.41
N THR A 351 14.36 10.34 7.78
CA THR A 351 13.18 9.49 7.57
C THR A 351 12.00 9.95 8.44
N ALA A 352 12.25 10.43 9.67
CA ALA A 352 11.20 10.94 10.55
C ALA A 352 10.53 12.18 9.97
N VAL A 353 11.30 13.12 9.42
CA VAL A 353 10.75 14.32 8.76
C VAL A 353 9.94 13.93 7.51
N ALA A 354 10.40 12.97 6.72
CA ALA A 354 9.62 12.41 5.61
C ALA A 354 8.30 11.78 6.09
N LEU A 355 8.34 11.02 7.20
CA LEU A 355 7.15 10.42 7.81
C LEU A 355 6.15 11.47 8.27
N MET A 356 6.62 12.55 8.91
CA MET A 356 5.76 13.68 9.27
C MET A 356 5.07 14.27 8.05
N GLY A 357 5.82 14.53 6.97
CA GLY A 357 5.27 15.06 5.71
C GLY A 357 4.19 14.17 5.08
N TYR A 358 4.42 12.86 5.03
CA TYR A 358 3.43 11.90 4.54
C TYR A 358 2.22 11.76 5.46
N SER A 359 2.41 11.84 6.78
CA SER A 359 1.34 11.64 7.76
C SER A 359 0.25 12.71 7.67
N VAL A 360 0.58 13.92 7.22
CA VAL A 360 -0.40 14.99 6.96
C VAL A 360 -1.50 14.55 5.99
N GLY A 361 -1.18 13.70 5.01
CA GLY A 361 -2.12 13.17 4.04
C GLY A 361 -2.92 11.94 4.48
N LEU A 362 -2.65 11.37 5.65
CA LEU A 362 -3.17 10.07 6.09
C LEU A 362 -4.71 9.97 6.04
N TYR A 363 -5.40 11.01 6.52
CA TYR A 363 -6.86 11.09 6.43
C TYR A 363 -7.33 11.10 4.98
N ALA A 364 -6.69 11.87 4.12
CA ALA A 364 -7.07 12.01 2.73
C ALA A 364 -6.87 10.70 1.96
N TYR A 365 -5.73 10.02 2.12
CA TYR A 365 -5.50 8.70 1.51
C TYR A 365 -6.56 7.68 1.90
N SER A 366 -6.91 7.63 3.18
CA SER A 366 -7.93 6.72 3.68
C SER A 366 -9.32 7.13 3.21
N GLY A 367 -9.61 8.42 3.19
CA GLY A 367 -10.88 8.99 2.74
C GLY A 367 -11.15 8.74 1.26
N VAL A 368 -10.15 8.84 0.39
CA VAL A 368 -10.28 8.50 -1.04
C VAL A 368 -10.67 7.04 -1.22
N LYS A 369 -10.11 6.10 -0.43
CA LYS A 369 -10.48 4.67 -0.49
C LYS A 369 -11.93 4.42 -0.11
N VAL A 370 -12.53 5.26 0.73
CA VAL A 370 -13.94 5.20 1.13
C VAL A 370 -14.84 5.94 0.13
N ALA A 371 -14.38 7.08 -0.39
CA ALA A 371 -15.20 7.91 -1.27
C ALA A 371 -15.29 7.40 -2.71
N ALA A 372 -14.20 6.87 -3.28
CA ALA A 372 -14.19 6.42 -4.67
C ALA A 372 -15.22 5.31 -4.97
N PRO A 373 -15.43 4.28 -4.12
CA PRO A 373 -16.46 3.27 -4.32
C PRO A 373 -17.89 3.81 -4.41
N ALA A 374 -18.19 4.95 -3.76
CA ALA A 374 -19.51 5.58 -3.86
C ALA A 374 -19.83 6.02 -5.29
N PHE A 375 -18.84 6.54 -6.00
CA PHE A 375 -19.00 6.91 -7.41
C PHE A 375 -19.11 5.71 -8.35
N TYR A 376 -18.38 4.64 -8.06
CA TYR A 376 -18.50 3.39 -8.83
C TYR A 376 -19.90 2.77 -8.65
N ALA A 377 -20.44 2.80 -7.44
CA ALA A 377 -21.79 2.31 -7.15
C ALA A 377 -22.88 3.17 -7.82
N LEU A 378 -22.60 4.44 -8.13
CA LEU A 378 -23.51 5.37 -8.82
C LEU A 378 -23.24 5.45 -10.34
N ASP A 379 -22.43 4.55 -10.93
CA ASP A 379 -22.01 4.55 -12.33
C ASP A 379 -21.34 5.86 -12.81
N ARG A 380 -20.62 6.53 -11.89
CA ARG A 380 -19.92 7.81 -12.13
C ARG A 380 -18.39 7.64 -12.06
N SER A 381 -17.85 6.60 -12.65
CA SER A 381 -16.41 6.25 -12.61
C SER A 381 -15.46 7.35 -13.14
N ARG A 382 -15.96 8.26 -13.99
CA ARG A 382 -15.18 9.40 -14.51
C ARG A 382 -14.75 10.37 -13.41
N VAL A 383 -15.54 10.52 -12.34
CA VAL A 383 -15.23 11.48 -11.26
C VAL A 383 -13.97 11.09 -10.49
N PRO A 384 -13.81 9.86 -9.98
CA PRO A 384 -12.56 9.41 -9.36
C PRO A 384 -11.35 9.48 -10.30
N LEU A 385 -11.55 9.22 -11.60
CA LEU A 385 -10.47 9.32 -12.59
C LEU A 385 -9.96 10.76 -12.71
N VAL A 386 -10.87 11.73 -12.88
CA VAL A 386 -10.52 13.16 -12.96
C VAL A 386 -9.89 13.64 -11.64
N ALA A 387 -10.47 13.26 -10.50
CA ALA A 387 -9.92 13.61 -9.19
C ALA A 387 -8.48 13.10 -9.00
N SER A 388 -8.21 11.85 -9.44
CA SER A 388 -6.86 11.28 -9.40
C SER A 388 -5.90 11.99 -10.37
N ALA A 389 -6.35 12.34 -11.56
CA ALA A 389 -5.54 13.12 -12.53
C ALA A 389 -5.18 14.51 -11.97
N CYS A 390 -6.15 15.21 -11.36
CA CYS A 390 -5.90 16.50 -10.70
C CYS A 390 -4.92 16.34 -9.51
N ALA A 391 -5.04 15.26 -8.73
CA ALA A 391 -4.11 14.97 -7.64
C ALA A 391 -2.67 14.77 -8.15
N VAL A 392 -2.49 14.03 -9.24
CA VAL A 392 -1.18 13.81 -9.87
C VAL A 392 -0.61 15.13 -10.40
N ALA A 393 -1.44 15.94 -11.09
CA ALA A 393 -1.03 17.27 -11.57
C ALA A 393 -0.63 18.19 -10.41
N THR A 394 -1.41 18.22 -9.33
CA THR A 394 -1.09 18.99 -8.12
C THR A 394 0.22 18.52 -7.50
N ASN A 395 0.42 17.19 -7.38
CA ASN A 395 1.66 16.63 -6.86
C ASN A 395 2.87 17.02 -7.73
N LEU A 396 2.74 16.95 -9.06
CA LEU A 396 3.80 17.37 -9.99
C LEU A 396 4.18 18.83 -9.79
N VAL A 397 3.20 19.73 -9.78
CA VAL A 397 3.42 21.18 -9.60
C VAL A 397 4.06 21.45 -8.23
N LEU A 398 3.54 20.84 -7.15
CA LEU A 398 4.06 21.03 -5.81
C LEU A 398 5.47 20.45 -5.67
N ASN A 399 5.76 19.31 -6.28
CA ASN A 399 7.11 18.74 -6.27
C ASN A 399 8.10 19.66 -6.99
N ALA A 400 7.75 20.22 -8.15
CA ALA A 400 8.61 21.14 -8.87
C ALA A 400 8.90 22.42 -8.07
N LEU A 401 7.91 22.94 -7.35
CA LEU A 401 8.04 24.13 -6.52
C LEU A 401 8.69 23.85 -5.16
N ALA A 402 8.16 22.87 -4.42
CA ALA A 402 8.56 22.62 -3.06
C ALA A 402 9.92 21.90 -2.95
N HIS A 403 10.28 21.04 -3.92
CA HIS A 403 11.58 20.37 -3.91
C HIS A 403 12.75 21.34 -3.91
N ARG A 404 12.60 22.49 -4.60
CA ARG A 404 13.63 23.51 -4.65
C ARG A 404 13.94 24.14 -3.27
N TYR A 405 12.94 24.21 -2.38
CA TYR A 405 13.07 24.85 -1.05
C TYR A 405 13.12 23.85 0.10
N LEU A 406 12.43 22.73 -0.02
CA LEU A 406 12.24 21.75 1.06
C LEU A 406 12.88 20.39 0.73
N GLY A 407 13.56 20.25 -0.42
CA GLY A 407 14.17 18.99 -0.81
C GLY A 407 13.18 17.82 -0.83
N TYR A 408 13.62 16.64 -0.41
CA TYR A 408 12.78 15.43 -0.34
C TYR A 408 11.54 15.57 0.55
N VAL A 409 11.57 16.46 1.55
CA VAL A 409 10.41 16.73 2.41
C VAL A 409 9.27 17.34 1.62
N GLY A 410 9.60 18.20 0.65
CA GLY A 410 8.65 18.76 -0.30
C GLY A 410 7.91 17.69 -1.10
N LEU A 411 8.58 16.57 -1.44
CA LEU A 411 7.96 15.45 -2.16
C LEU A 411 6.95 14.69 -1.29
N ALA A 412 7.27 14.49 -0.01
CA ALA A 412 6.35 13.87 0.95
C ALA A 412 5.10 14.73 1.18
N LEU A 413 5.29 16.05 1.36
CA LEU A 413 4.20 17.03 1.50
C LEU A 413 3.38 17.15 0.21
N GLY A 414 4.03 17.23 -0.95
CA GLY A 414 3.35 17.31 -2.26
C GLY A 414 2.44 16.11 -2.50
N THR A 415 2.90 14.91 -2.11
CA THR A 415 2.10 13.69 -2.20
C THR A 415 0.88 13.74 -1.25
N SER A 416 1.07 14.25 -0.03
CA SER A 416 -0.02 14.44 0.94
C SER A 416 -1.04 15.48 0.48
N LEU A 417 -0.59 16.60 -0.03
CA LEU A 417 -1.47 17.66 -0.57
C LEU A 417 -2.22 17.19 -1.82
N GLY A 418 -1.57 16.42 -2.70
CA GLY A 418 -2.23 15.78 -3.83
C GLY A 418 -3.37 14.87 -3.40
N ALA A 419 -3.17 14.05 -2.35
CA ALA A 419 -4.23 13.22 -1.79
C ALA A 419 -5.39 14.06 -1.19
N MET A 420 -5.07 15.20 -0.55
CA MET A 420 -6.09 16.12 -0.03
C MET A 420 -6.92 16.75 -1.16
N VAL A 421 -6.29 17.16 -2.25
CA VAL A 421 -6.99 17.67 -3.44
C VAL A 421 -7.91 16.59 -4.03
N ASN A 422 -7.44 15.34 -4.13
CA ASN A 422 -8.26 14.21 -4.58
C ASN A 422 -9.53 14.07 -3.71
N LEU A 423 -9.37 13.97 -2.39
CA LEU A 423 -10.49 13.83 -1.48
C LEU A 423 -11.44 15.04 -1.52
N LEU A 424 -10.90 16.25 -1.66
CA LEU A 424 -11.68 17.48 -1.78
C LEU A 424 -12.55 17.46 -3.04
N ILE A 425 -11.98 17.11 -4.20
CA ILE A 425 -12.72 17.01 -5.46
C ILE A 425 -13.83 15.95 -5.33
N LEU A 426 -13.52 14.76 -4.78
CA LEU A 426 -14.52 13.72 -4.56
C LEU A 426 -15.64 14.20 -3.65
N THR A 427 -15.33 14.88 -2.55
CA THR A 427 -16.35 15.36 -1.61
C THR A 427 -17.22 16.46 -2.19
N ILE A 428 -16.64 17.41 -2.94
CA ILE A 428 -17.39 18.49 -3.64
C ILE A 428 -18.29 17.87 -4.72
N ALA A 429 -17.75 17.01 -5.57
CA ALA A 429 -18.52 16.35 -6.62
C ALA A 429 -19.66 15.50 -6.05
N PHE A 430 -19.42 14.80 -4.94
CA PHE A 430 -20.46 14.00 -4.28
C PHE A 430 -21.58 14.87 -3.71
N ARG A 431 -21.24 15.98 -3.06
CA ARG A 431 -22.23 16.95 -2.58
C ARG A 431 -23.07 17.54 -3.72
N SER A 432 -22.44 17.81 -4.86
CA SER A 432 -23.13 18.31 -6.06
C SER A 432 -24.10 17.28 -6.62
N LEU A 433 -23.67 16.00 -6.74
CA LEU A 433 -24.49 14.90 -7.24
C LEU A 433 -25.72 14.59 -6.35
N THR A 434 -25.60 14.83 -5.05
CA THR A 434 -26.65 14.52 -4.08
C THR A 434 -27.42 15.75 -3.61
N ARG A 435 -27.27 16.91 -4.28
CA ARG A 435 -28.12 18.09 -4.08
C ARG A 435 -29.53 17.76 -4.52
N GLY A 436 -30.49 17.82 -3.60
CA GLY A 436 -31.91 17.51 -3.89
C GLY A 436 -32.35 16.09 -3.51
N ALA A 437 -31.44 15.19 -3.16
CA ALA A 437 -31.87 13.96 -2.52
C ALA A 437 -32.41 14.29 -1.13
N ASP A 438 -33.67 13.90 -0.89
CA ASP A 438 -34.34 14.08 0.39
C ASP A 438 -33.42 13.65 1.54
N ARG A 439 -33.34 14.51 2.56
CA ARG A 439 -32.73 14.16 3.83
C ARG A 439 -33.70 13.20 4.54
N GLY A 440 -33.82 11.98 4.05
CA GLY A 440 -34.60 10.97 4.75
C GLY A 440 -34.19 10.92 6.21
N PRO A 441 -35.09 10.64 7.15
CA PRO A 441 -34.78 10.50 8.57
C PRO A 441 -33.87 9.26 8.75
N GLY A 442 -32.59 9.45 8.47
CA GLY A 442 -31.57 8.46 8.82
C GLY A 442 -31.22 8.61 10.30
N PRO A 443 -30.90 7.53 11.02
CA PRO A 443 -30.37 7.60 12.37
C PRO A 443 -29.05 8.35 12.33
N GLY A 444 -29.06 9.63 12.72
CA GLY A 444 -27.86 10.45 12.79
C GLY A 444 -28.05 11.90 12.34
N GLN A 445 -29.06 12.59 12.78
CA GLN A 445 -29.03 14.07 12.96
C GLN A 445 -28.06 14.40 14.12
N GLY A 446 -26.84 13.89 14.04
CA GLY A 446 -25.72 14.35 14.85
C GLY A 446 -25.16 15.66 14.27
N PRO A 447 -24.34 16.38 15.04
CA PRO A 447 -23.67 17.59 14.58
C PRO A 447 -23.00 17.31 13.22
N GLY A 448 -23.14 18.25 12.28
CA GLY A 448 -22.67 18.08 10.88
C GLY A 448 -21.25 17.57 10.81
N ILE A 449 -20.86 16.90 9.72
CA ILE A 449 -19.53 16.29 9.52
C ILE A 449 -18.40 17.21 10.01
N GLY A 450 -18.52 18.53 9.77
CA GLY A 450 -17.53 19.52 10.21
C GLY A 450 -17.40 19.66 11.73
N GLY A 451 -18.51 19.62 12.47
CA GLY A 451 -18.47 19.74 13.93
C GLY A 451 -17.84 18.51 14.60
N GLN A 452 -18.15 17.30 14.11
CA GLN A 452 -17.51 16.07 14.60
C GLN A 452 -16.03 16.03 14.24
N PHE A 453 -15.68 16.42 13.01
CA PHE A 453 -14.27 16.50 12.58
C PHE A 453 -13.46 17.47 13.47
N ALA A 454 -14.02 18.65 13.79
CA ALA A 454 -13.37 19.62 14.68
C ALA A 454 -13.13 19.04 16.09
N LYS A 455 -14.11 18.30 16.66
CA LYS A 455 -13.95 17.63 17.96
C LYS A 455 -12.84 16.57 17.92
N VAL A 456 -12.79 15.76 16.85
CA VAL A 456 -11.74 14.76 16.63
C VAL A 456 -10.36 15.43 16.53
N CYS A 457 -10.25 16.55 15.80
CA CYS A 457 -9.01 17.32 15.71
C CYS A 457 -8.58 17.84 17.08
N LEU A 458 -9.51 18.43 17.85
CA LEU A 458 -9.21 18.95 19.19
C LEU A 458 -8.76 17.85 20.15
N ALA A 459 -9.45 16.70 20.16
CA ALA A 459 -9.05 15.53 20.95
C ALA A 459 -7.66 15.01 20.54
N SER A 460 -7.36 15.02 19.23
CA SER A 460 -6.07 14.58 18.70
C SER A 460 -4.94 15.55 19.06
N VAL A 461 -5.19 16.85 19.05
CA VAL A 461 -4.21 17.87 19.51
C VAL A 461 -3.93 17.71 21.00
N ALA A 462 -4.95 17.53 21.83
CA ALA A 462 -4.78 17.28 23.27
C ALA A 462 -3.95 16.00 23.52
N MET A 463 -4.25 14.93 22.77
CA MET A 463 -3.45 13.69 22.77
C MET A 463 -2.00 13.97 22.40
N GLY A 464 -1.78 14.70 21.31
CA GLY A 464 -0.42 15.02 20.82
C GLY A 464 0.40 15.80 21.83
N ALA A 465 -0.21 16.81 22.47
CA ALA A 465 0.45 17.60 23.52
C ALA A 465 0.82 16.75 24.73
N ALA A 466 -0.07 15.84 25.17
CA ALA A 466 0.22 14.94 26.29
C ALA A 466 1.35 13.95 25.96
N VAL A 467 1.35 13.36 24.75
CA VAL A 467 2.39 12.43 24.31
C VAL A 467 3.72 13.15 24.14
N TRP A 468 3.72 14.33 23.51
CA TRP A 468 4.92 15.14 23.36
C TRP A 468 5.54 15.52 24.72
N GLY A 469 4.71 16.00 25.67
CA GLY A 469 5.16 16.31 27.02
C GLY A 469 5.73 15.11 27.76
N ALA A 470 5.11 13.94 27.64
CA ALA A 470 5.58 12.70 28.25
C ALA A 470 6.92 12.25 27.66
N VAL A 471 7.09 12.29 26.33
CA VAL A 471 8.35 11.94 25.66
C VAL A 471 9.45 12.93 26.05
N TRP A 472 9.15 14.22 26.07
CA TRP A 472 10.10 15.26 26.48
C TRP A 472 10.55 15.09 27.95
N ALA A 473 9.61 14.79 28.86
CA ALA A 473 9.95 14.54 30.26
C ALA A 473 10.79 13.27 30.43
N PHE A 474 10.47 12.22 29.68
CA PHE A 474 11.23 10.98 29.65
C PHE A 474 12.67 11.21 29.14
N ASP A 475 12.83 11.98 28.07
CA ASP A 475 14.14 12.29 27.50
C ASP A 475 15.02 13.12 28.43
N ARG A 476 14.41 13.99 29.25
CA ARG A 476 15.12 14.72 30.31
C ARG A 476 15.54 13.84 31.47
N ALA A 477 14.74 12.85 31.83
CA ALA A 477 15.00 11.96 32.96
C ALA A 477 16.05 10.88 32.64
N VAL A 478 16.03 10.35 31.44
CA VAL A 478 16.80 9.15 31.05
C VAL A 478 17.87 9.45 29.99
N GLY A 479 17.79 10.62 29.35
CA GLY A 479 18.63 11.01 28.22
C GLY A 479 18.01 10.66 26.87
N ALA A 480 18.27 11.48 25.85
CA ALA A 480 17.74 11.32 24.50
C ALA A 480 18.34 10.10 23.75
N GLY A 481 19.53 9.62 24.17
CA GLY A 481 20.19 8.42 23.63
C GLY A 481 19.89 7.20 24.51
N GLY A 482 19.33 6.16 23.97
CA GLY A 482 19.08 4.93 24.72
C GLY A 482 18.94 3.72 23.82
N GLY A 483 19.34 2.55 24.32
CA GLY A 483 19.21 1.28 23.58
C GLY A 483 17.76 0.96 23.18
N THR A 484 17.59 -0.07 22.39
CA THR A 484 16.29 -0.51 21.82
C THR A 484 15.19 -0.63 22.87
N SER A 485 15.52 -1.03 24.10
CA SER A 485 14.56 -1.15 25.22
C SER A 485 13.95 0.20 25.62
N LEU A 486 14.75 1.26 25.67
CA LEU A 486 14.26 2.61 25.99
C LEU A 486 13.40 3.18 24.86
N GLN A 487 13.79 2.94 23.61
CA GLN A 487 12.97 3.31 22.45
C GLN A 487 11.61 2.56 22.46
N LEU A 488 11.62 1.30 22.85
CA LEU A 488 10.39 0.51 23.00
C LEU A 488 9.44 1.12 24.06
N VAL A 489 9.99 1.51 25.22
CA VAL A 489 9.21 2.15 26.28
C VAL A 489 8.65 3.51 25.80
N ARG A 490 9.45 4.33 25.10
CA ARG A 490 8.99 5.60 24.52
C ARG A 490 7.81 5.40 23.56
N VAL A 491 7.97 4.47 22.62
CA VAL A 491 6.94 4.25 21.58
C VAL A 491 5.70 3.61 22.18
N LEU A 492 5.82 2.49 22.89
CA LEU A 492 4.65 1.79 23.46
C LEU A 492 3.99 2.61 24.56
N GLY A 493 4.77 3.27 25.43
CA GLY A 493 4.26 4.18 26.45
C GLY A 493 3.55 5.38 25.83
N GLY A 494 4.16 5.99 24.81
CA GLY A 494 3.55 7.09 24.06
C GLY A 494 2.25 6.71 23.38
N VAL A 495 2.21 5.52 22.73
CA VAL A 495 0.99 5.00 22.08
C VAL A 495 -0.10 4.69 23.12
N ALA A 496 0.24 4.04 24.23
CA ALA A 496 -0.72 3.72 25.30
C ALA A 496 -1.29 4.98 25.95
N LEU A 497 -0.43 5.95 26.30
CA LEU A 497 -0.83 7.26 26.83
C LEU A 497 -1.71 8.00 25.83
N GLY A 498 -1.26 8.05 24.56
CA GLY A 498 -2.02 8.70 23.49
C GLY A 498 -3.42 8.11 23.33
N ALA A 499 -3.54 6.79 23.26
CA ALA A 499 -4.82 6.12 23.16
C ALA A 499 -5.74 6.42 24.37
N GLY A 500 -5.19 6.45 25.59
CA GLY A 500 -5.93 6.80 26.80
C GLY A 500 -6.41 8.24 26.81
N VAL A 501 -5.54 9.20 26.51
CA VAL A 501 -5.88 10.64 26.45
C VAL A 501 -6.89 10.91 25.34
N TYR A 502 -6.70 10.33 24.16
CA TYR A 502 -7.64 10.47 23.04
C TYR A 502 -9.02 9.94 23.40
N ALA A 503 -9.10 8.74 24.00
CA ALA A 503 -10.36 8.15 24.43
C ALA A 503 -11.07 9.03 25.49
N ALA A 504 -10.33 9.55 26.47
CA ALA A 504 -10.85 10.45 27.49
C ALA A 504 -11.35 11.77 26.90
N ALA A 505 -10.56 12.38 26.00
CA ALA A 505 -10.92 13.63 25.31
C ALA A 505 -12.15 13.44 24.41
N CYS A 506 -12.24 12.35 23.64
CA CYS A 506 -13.40 12.03 22.81
C CYS A 506 -14.67 11.84 23.66
N LYS A 507 -14.56 11.21 24.83
CA LYS A 507 -15.67 11.05 25.77
C LYS A 507 -16.12 12.41 26.35
N GLY A 508 -15.17 13.27 26.75
CA GLY A 508 -15.45 14.62 27.27
C GLY A 508 -16.10 15.52 26.22
N LEU A 509 -15.65 15.44 24.95
CA LEU A 509 -16.20 16.21 23.83
C LEU A 509 -17.47 15.59 23.24
N ARG A 510 -17.94 14.47 23.77
CA ARG A 510 -19.10 13.70 23.28
C ARG A 510 -18.98 13.43 21.76
N VAL A 511 -17.91 12.75 21.37
CA VAL A 511 -17.69 12.28 20.00
C VAL A 511 -18.49 11.00 19.80
N GLY A 512 -19.47 11.02 18.89
CA GLY A 512 -20.44 9.92 18.71
C GLY A 512 -19.80 8.60 18.32
N GLU A 513 -18.73 8.61 17.54
CA GLU A 513 -17.95 7.43 17.13
C GLU A 513 -17.33 6.69 18.33
N MET A 514 -16.99 7.41 19.41
CA MET A 514 -16.51 6.81 20.65
C MET A 514 -17.61 5.99 21.34
N ASP A 515 -18.84 6.51 21.37
CA ASP A 515 -19.99 5.82 21.97
C ASP A 515 -20.33 4.54 21.20
N GLU A 516 -20.21 4.56 19.85
CA GLU A 516 -20.38 3.37 19.01
C GLU A 516 -19.33 2.29 19.35
N VAL A 517 -18.06 2.66 19.51
CA VAL A 517 -16.98 1.74 19.89
C VAL A 517 -17.22 1.15 21.28
N LEU A 518 -17.58 1.97 22.26
CA LEU A 518 -17.88 1.52 23.63
C LEU A 518 -19.07 0.56 23.67
N ALA A 519 -20.13 0.86 22.91
CA ALA A 519 -21.29 0.00 22.78
C ALA A 519 -20.93 -1.36 22.14
N ALA A 520 -20.07 -1.38 21.12
CA ALA A 520 -19.60 -2.60 20.48
C ALA A 520 -18.78 -3.47 21.45
N VAL A 521 -17.90 -2.87 22.24
CA VAL A 521 -17.10 -3.58 23.28
C VAL A 521 -17.99 -4.18 24.37
N ARG A 522 -18.99 -3.42 24.85
CA ARG A 522 -19.97 -3.89 25.85
C ARG A 522 -20.77 -5.08 25.34
N ARG A 523 -21.28 -5.04 24.10
CA ARG A 523 -22.00 -6.15 23.45
C ARG A 523 -21.13 -7.41 23.31
N ARG A 524 -19.84 -7.27 22.99
CA ARG A 524 -18.91 -8.41 22.93
C ARG A 524 -18.66 -9.04 24.31
N ARG A 525 -18.54 -8.22 25.35
CA ARG A 525 -18.38 -8.74 26.73
C ARG A 525 -19.64 -9.47 27.18
N ALA A 526 -20.82 -8.91 26.93
CA ALA A 526 -22.10 -9.55 27.26
C ALA A 526 -22.39 -10.86 26.50
N ARG A 527 -21.76 -11.08 25.33
CA ARG A 527 -21.85 -12.35 24.58
C ARG A 527 -20.84 -13.40 25.02
N ARG A 528 -19.85 -13.04 25.83
CA ARG A 528 -18.81 -13.94 26.35
C ARG A 528 -19.02 -14.29 27.82
N ALA A 529 -19.81 -13.51 28.56
CA ALA A 529 -20.39 -13.84 29.86
C ALA A 529 -21.72 -14.60 29.68
#